data_3745fd9225bee692f42f7ce3864b425f
#
_entry.id   3745fd9225bee692f42f7ce3864b425f
#
_cell.length_a   1.000
_cell.length_b   1.000
_cell.length_c   1.000
_cell.angle_alpha   90.00
_cell.angle_beta   90.00
_cell.angle_gamma   90.00
#
_symmetry.space_group_name_H-M   'P 1'
#
loop_
_entity.id
_entity.type
_entity.pdbx_description
1 polymer ?
#
loop_
_entity_poly.entity_id
_entity_poly.type
_entity_poly.pdbx_seq_one_letter_code
_entity_poly.pdbx_strand_id
1 'polypeptide(L)'
;MGMMHSSPALAPGTQPAPSSTAPVVGDAISIDNFAFAPAALTVKTGSTVTWINHDQEPHTVVADNGAFHSPTMASGATYSYTFASTGSFEYACGIHPFMRATVVVTP
;
A
#
# COMPACT_ATOMS: atom_id res chain seq x y z
N MET A 1 -34.97 -4.27 -9.00
CA MET A 1 -34.75 -4.40 -8.89
C MET A 1 -33.98 -4.40 -8.89
N GLY A 2 -33.76 -4.23 -8.88
CA GLY A 2 -33.04 -4.41 -8.71
C GLY A 2 -32.24 -4.13 -8.78
N MET A 3 -32.13 -4.09 -8.70
CA MET A 3 -31.42 -4.03 -8.72
C MET A 3 -30.69 -3.77 -8.65
N MET A 4 -30.60 -3.62 -8.55
CA MET A 4 -29.92 -3.63 -8.45
C MET A 4 -29.23 -3.33 -8.39
N HIS A 5 -28.89 -3.23 -8.41
CA HIS A 5 -28.16 -3.31 -8.32
C HIS A 5 -27.50 -3.13 -8.23
N SER A 6 -27.64 -2.83 -8.23
CA SER A 6 -27.01 -3.03 -8.18
C SER A 6 -26.30 -2.94 -8.30
N SER A 7 -26.34 -2.83 -8.31
CA SER A 7 -25.68 -3.08 -8.34
C SER A 7 -24.96 -3.03 -8.54
N PRO A 8 -25.05 -2.87 -8.59
CA PRO A 8 -24.33 -3.06 -8.82
C PRO A 8 -23.52 -3.07 -9.02
N ALA A 9 -23.62 -2.97 -9.01
CA ALA A 9 -23.10 -3.41 -9.08
C ALA A 9 -22.51 -3.53 -9.31
N LEU A 10 -22.41 -3.45 -9.37
CA LEU A 10 -21.97 -3.99 -9.48
C LEU A 10 -21.60 -4.33 -9.63
N ALA A 11 -21.72 -4.16 -9.72
CA ALA A 11 -21.45 -4.83 -9.84
C ALA A 11 -20.94 -5.22 -10.13
N PRO A 12 -20.92 -5.28 -10.16
CA PRO A 12 -20.45 -5.81 -10.47
C PRO A 12 -19.63 -6.03 -10.81
N GLY A 13 -19.49 -6.03 -10.83
CA GLY A 13 -18.95 -6.47 -11.04
C GLY A 13 -18.15 -6.32 -11.36
N THR A 14 -18.10 -6.28 -11.12
CA THR A 14 -17.56 -6.17 -11.45
C THR A 14 -16.60 -5.90 -11.38
N GLN A 15 -16.37 -5.91 -11.02
CA GLN A 15 -15.61 -5.72 -10.93
C GLN A 15 -14.61 -5.82 -10.98
N PRO A 16 -14.40 -5.62 -11.04
CA PRO A 16 -13.47 -5.73 -11.24
C PRO A 16 -12.40 -5.84 -11.04
N ALA A 17 -12.51 -5.99 -10.86
CA ALA A 17 -11.49 -6.10 -10.62
C ALA A 17 -10.51 -5.68 -10.64
N PRO A 18 -10.30 -5.74 -10.79
CA PRO A 18 -9.15 -5.30 -10.51
C PRO A 18 -8.74 -4.05 -10.74
N SER A 19 -9.50 -3.44 -11.01
CA SER A 19 -8.93 -2.33 -10.91
C SER A 19 -7.99 -2.14 -9.84
N SER A 20 -7.53 -3.04 -9.39
CA SER A 20 -6.58 -3.08 -8.35
C SER A 20 -5.36 -2.22 -8.58
N THR A 21 -5.16 -1.71 -9.81
CA THR A 21 -4.04 -0.84 -10.09
C THR A 21 -4.31 0.64 -9.78
N ALA A 22 -5.56 0.99 -9.53
CA ALA A 22 -5.87 2.38 -9.18
C ALA A 22 -5.40 2.69 -7.76
N PRO A 23 -4.70 3.82 -7.53
CA PRO A 23 -4.28 4.18 -6.17
C PRO A 23 -5.48 4.40 -5.25
N VAL A 24 -5.33 3.96 -4.02
CA VAL A 24 -6.31 4.15 -2.96
C VAL A 24 -5.85 5.33 -2.11
N VAL A 25 -6.78 6.17 -1.70
CA VAL A 25 -6.46 7.30 -0.81
C VAL A 25 -6.49 6.80 0.63
N GLY A 26 -5.44 7.13 1.40
CA GLY A 26 -5.36 6.73 2.81
C GLY A 26 -3.97 6.99 3.35
N ASP A 27 -3.70 6.48 4.55
CA ASP A 27 -2.42 6.66 5.22
C ASP A 27 -1.92 5.39 5.90
N ALA A 28 -2.54 4.25 5.64
CA ALA A 28 -2.15 2.99 6.26
C ALA A 28 -1.97 1.93 5.20
N ILE A 29 -0.95 1.10 5.38
CA ILE A 29 -0.65 -0.02 4.49
C ILE A 29 -0.47 -1.26 5.35
N SER A 30 -1.20 -2.32 5.01
CA SER A 30 -1.05 -3.62 5.65
C SER A 30 -0.02 -4.43 4.90
N ILE A 31 0.80 -5.17 5.64
CA ILE A 31 1.66 -6.21 5.09
C ILE A 31 1.02 -7.52 5.52
N ASP A 32 0.48 -8.25 4.56
CA ASP A 32 -0.27 -9.47 4.86
C ASP A 32 -0.16 -10.42 3.68
N ASN A 33 0.06 -11.68 3.97
CA ASN A 33 0.17 -12.72 2.96
C ASN A 33 1.24 -12.37 1.91
N PHE A 34 2.38 -11.85 2.39
CA PHE A 34 3.52 -11.46 1.55
C PHE A 34 3.14 -10.42 0.48
N ALA A 35 2.28 -9.48 0.84
CA ALA A 35 1.88 -8.41 -0.06
C ALA A 35 1.64 -7.12 0.74
N PHE A 36 1.91 -5.98 0.08
CA PHE A 36 1.53 -4.68 0.60
C PHE A 36 0.12 -4.34 0.11
N ALA A 37 -0.75 -3.93 1.01
CA ALA A 37 -2.12 -3.59 0.65
C ALA A 37 -2.54 -2.26 1.30
N PRO A 38 -2.97 -1.28 0.51
CA PRO A 38 -3.10 -1.32 -0.95
C PRO A 38 -1.74 -1.27 -1.64
N ALA A 39 -1.67 -1.86 -2.83
CA ALA A 39 -0.42 -1.88 -3.61
C ALA A 39 -0.08 -0.52 -4.21
N ALA A 40 -1.06 0.38 -4.31
CA ALA A 40 -0.85 1.75 -4.75
C ALA A 40 -1.66 2.65 -3.82
N LEU A 41 -0.98 3.51 -3.09
CA LEU A 41 -1.59 4.40 -2.11
C LEU A 41 -1.33 5.84 -2.52
N THR A 42 -2.36 6.69 -2.49
CA THR A 42 -2.23 8.12 -2.75
C THR A 42 -2.35 8.90 -1.44
N VAL A 43 -1.39 9.78 -1.21
CA VAL A 43 -1.39 10.67 -0.04
C VAL A 43 -1.04 12.09 -0.48
N LYS A 44 -1.31 13.05 0.38
CA LYS A 44 -0.89 14.43 0.17
C LYS A 44 0.48 14.66 0.78
N THR A 45 1.20 15.63 0.25
CA THR A 45 2.47 16.07 0.81
C THR A 45 2.30 16.38 2.30
N GLY A 46 3.22 15.88 3.11
CA GLY A 46 3.18 16.05 4.56
C GLY A 46 2.49 14.91 5.29
N SER A 47 1.89 13.97 4.56
CA SER A 47 1.21 12.83 5.18
C SER A 47 2.22 11.84 5.75
N THR A 48 1.85 11.24 6.88
CA THR A 48 2.61 10.14 7.47
C THR A 48 1.89 8.84 7.14
N VAL A 49 2.61 7.91 6.52
CA VAL A 49 2.08 6.59 6.18
C VAL A 49 2.65 5.58 7.16
N THR A 50 1.78 4.70 7.65
CA THR A 50 2.16 3.65 8.61
C THR A 50 1.96 2.29 7.97
N TRP A 51 2.99 1.47 7.99
CA TRP A 51 2.94 0.06 7.59
C TRP A 51 2.81 -0.81 8.83
N ILE A 52 1.99 -1.86 8.75
CA ILE A 52 1.77 -2.80 9.84
C ILE A 52 1.99 -4.20 9.31
N ASN A 53 2.89 -4.96 9.93
CA ASN A 53 3.16 -6.34 9.52
C ASN A 53 2.19 -7.30 10.21
N HIS A 54 1.27 -7.88 9.45
CA HIS A 54 0.32 -8.87 9.93
C HIS A 54 0.78 -10.30 9.65
N ASP A 55 1.89 -10.48 8.95
CA ASP A 55 2.44 -11.82 8.69
C ASP A 55 3.22 -12.33 9.88
N GLN A 56 3.39 -13.64 9.94
CA GLN A 56 4.31 -14.26 10.91
C GLN A 56 5.75 -14.02 10.52
N GLU A 57 6.03 -13.88 9.21
CA GLU A 57 7.38 -13.70 8.70
C GLU A 57 7.82 -12.24 8.87
N PRO A 58 9.11 -12.00 9.06
CA PRO A 58 9.61 -10.63 9.11
C PRO A 58 9.62 -10.00 7.72
N HIS A 59 9.42 -8.68 7.69
CA HIS A 59 9.44 -7.90 6.44
C HIS A 59 10.15 -6.59 6.66
N THR A 60 10.55 -5.94 5.57
CA THR A 60 11.08 -4.58 5.59
C THR A 60 10.35 -3.73 4.56
N VAL A 61 10.50 -2.42 4.65
CA VAL A 61 9.93 -1.46 3.70
C VAL A 61 11.09 -0.61 3.19
N VAL A 62 11.44 -0.77 1.91
CA VAL A 62 12.64 -0.16 1.35
C VAL A 62 12.29 0.57 0.06
N ALA A 63 12.45 1.90 0.07
CA ALA A 63 12.22 2.70 -1.14
C ALA A 63 13.32 2.47 -2.16
N ASP A 64 12.93 2.36 -3.44
CA ASP A 64 13.90 2.15 -4.53
C ASP A 64 14.90 3.30 -4.60
N ASN A 65 14.45 4.53 -4.32
CA ASN A 65 15.32 5.71 -4.41
C ASN A 65 16.04 6.02 -3.10
N GLY A 66 15.90 5.17 -2.08
CA GLY A 66 16.59 5.36 -0.81
C GLY A 66 15.91 6.33 0.14
N ALA A 67 14.72 6.84 -0.18
CA ALA A 67 14.05 7.83 0.66
C ALA A 67 13.70 7.27 2.04
N PHE A 68 13.39 5.98 2.13
CA PHE A 68 13.11 5.33 3.40
C PHE A 68 13.56 3.88 3.40
N HIS A 69 13.87 3.40 4.58
CA HIS A 69 14.34 2.03 4.77
C HIS A 69 14.02 1.64 6.21
N SER A 70 13.00 0.80 6.38
CA SER A 70 12.62 0.38 7.72
C SER A 70 13.62 -0.62 8.30
N PRO A 71 13.68 -0.73 9.63
CA PRO A 71 14.32 -1.89 10.23
C PRO A 71 13.50 -3.13 9.93
N THR A 72 14.01 -4.30 10.26
CA THR A 72 13.26 -5.54 10.15
C THR A 72 12.05 -5.47 11.07
N MET A 73 10.89 -5.74 10.52
CA MET A 73 9.60 -5.66 11.22
C MET A 73 9.13 -7.07 11.54
N ALA A 74 9.15 -7.43 12.80
CA ALA A 74 8.59 -8.70 13.26
C ALA A 74 7.06 -8.65 13.13
N SER A 75 6.42 -9.80 13.34
CA SER A 75 4.96 -9.86 13.33
C SER A 75 4.37 -8.84 14.30
N GLY A 76 3.41 -8.05 13.83
CA GLY A 76 2.76 -7.00 14.61
C GLY A 76 3.52 -5.68 14.66
N ALA A 77 4.73 -5.61 14.13
CA ALA A 77 5.51 -4.37 14.15
C ALA A 77 4.96 -3.33 13.17
N THR A 78 5.22 -2.08 13.45
CA THR A 78 4.83 -0.96 12.60
C THR A 78 6.04 -0.13 12.20
N TYR A 79 5.91 0.57 11.07
CA TYR A 79 6.89 1.53 10.58
C TYR A 79 6.15 2.71 9.97
N SER A 80 6.60 3.92 10.25
CA SER A 80 5.98 5.13 9.71
C SER A 80 7.01 5.99 9.01
N TYR A 81 6.57 6.66 7.93
CA TYR A 81 7.40 7.61 7.21
C TYR A 81 6.53 8.77 6.73
N THR A 82 7.06 10.01 6.87
CA THR A 82 6.37 11.22 6.45
C THR A 82 6.89 11.64 5.07
N PHE A 83 5.97 11.76 4.11
CA PHE A 83 6.30 12.12 2.73
C PHE A 83 6.28 13.63 2.56
N ALA A 84 7.47 14.23 2.47
CA ALA A 84 7.61 15.68 2.38
C ALA A 84 7.66 16.20 0.94
N SER A 85 7.77 15.32 -0.07
CA SER A 85 7.92 15.71 -1.47
C SER A 85 6.90 14.99 -2.32
N THR A 86 6.42 15.66 -3.39
CA THR A 86 5.52 15.03 -4.35
C THR A 86 6.27 14.03 -5.21
N GLY A 87 5.54 13.09 -5.79
CA GLY A 87 6.08 12.11 -6.73
C GLY A 87 5.56 10.71 -6.47
N SER A 88 6.11 9.76 -7.20
CA SER A 88 5.81 8.34 -7.02
C SER A 88 7.00 7.68 -6.35
N PHE A 89 6.74 6.98 -5.26
CA PHE A 89 7.77 6.32 -4.48
C PHE A 89 7.53 4.82 -4.52
N GLU A 90 8.30 4.12 -5.36
CA GLU A 90 8.22 2.68 -5.43
C GLU A 90 9.07 2.07 -4.34
N TYR A 91 8.59 0.99 -3.75
CA TYR A 91 9.28 0.32 -2.66
C TYR A 91 9.05 -1.17 -2.72
N ALA A 92 9.86 -1.89 -1.97
CA ALA A 92 9.81 -3.34 -1.90
C ALA A 92 10.19 -3.80 -0.51
N CYS A 93 9.93 -5.08 -0.22
CA CYS A 93 10.51 -5.73 0.94
C CYS A 93 11.93 -6.17 0.60
N GLY A 94 12.92 -5.77 1.39
CA GLY A 94 14.30 -6.13 1.15
C GLY A 94 14.59 -7.62 1.36
N ILE A 95 13.76 -8.30 2.14
CA ILE A 95 13.89 -9.73 2.42
C ILE A 95 13.18 -10.55 1.35
N HIS A 96 12.07 -10.04 0.83
CA HIS A 96 11.24 -10.70 -0.17
C HIS A 96 11.03 -9.75 -1.34
N PRO A 97 12.00 -9.60 -2.26
CA PRO A 97 11.98 -8.52 -3.27
C PRO A 97 10.82 -8.57 -4.25
N PHE A 98 10.11 -9.69 -4.34
CA PHE A 98 8.90 -9.76 -5.18
C PHE A 98 7.74 -8.95 -4.61
N MET A 99 7.79 -8.59 -3.31
CA MET A 99 6.78 -7.75 -2.67
C MET A 99 7.08 -6.30 -3.04
N ARG A 100 6.26 -5.72 -3.92
CA ARG A 100 6.47 -4.36 -4.41
C ARG A 100 5.18 -3.57 -4.35
N ALA A 101 5.31 -2.26 -4.17
CA ALA A 101 4.17 -1.36 -4.11
C ALA A 101 4.62 0.07 -4.37
N THR A 102 3.67 1.00 -4.37
CA THR A 102 3.92 2.41 -4.69
C THR A 102 3.11 3.32 -3.79
N VAL A 103 3.73 4.40 -3.33
CA VAL A 103 3.01 5.54 -2.72
C VAL A 103 3.11 6.71 -3.69
N VAL A 104 1.95 7.26 -4.06
CA VAL A 104 1.86 8.46 -4.90
C VAL A 104 1.58 9.65 -3.98
N VAL A 105 2.45 10.65 -4.04
CA VAL A 105 2.33 11.84 -3.18
C VAL A 105 1.94 13.03 -4.04
N THR A 106 0.79 13.62 -3.73
CA THR A 106 0.24 14.77 -4.46
C THR A 106 0.40 16.05 -3.65
N PRO A 107 0.33 17.21 -4.33
CA PRO A 107 0.43 18.51 -3.64
C PRO A 107 -0.64 18.73 -2.60
#